data_67c69c87f331617c956950cbab9db2a4
#
_entry.id   67c69c87f331617c956950cbab9db2a4
#
_cell.length_a   1.000
_cell.length_b   1.000
_cell.length_c   1.000
_cell.angle_alpha   90.00
_cell.angle_beta   90.00
_cell.angle_gamma   90.00
#
_symmetry.space_group_name_H-M   'P 1'
#
loop_
_entity.id
_entity.type
_entity.pdbx_description
1 polymer ?
#
loop_
_entity_poly.entity_id
_entity_poly.type
_entity_poly.pdbx_seq_one_letter_code
_entity_poly.pdbx_strand_id
1 'polypeptide(L)'
;MAGGLRIAVLYEPSDNTGPPEIASERIRHRERRRPGRGRRWRGPERRQKIDREHVADALRANGYEAFLYELRDESSLLGLAKSNADLILNMVEAYAGDDSREPHVAAFLDLLELRYTGAGPQALFLAQDKPLAKKIFDFHGIRTPRFASSYRGKLDHVDDLEFPLIVKPASEDGSVGIDAGAVVRGLRELMERVSMIQEKFDCPALIEEFIEGREIYVGVMGNDKPVALPVVELDLSKLPEEMPKIAGREVKWDKGTGAYEVTRAMAAKDLEGELAGRLQEVALQVYSALNLRDYGRVDMRLTRDGRIYVIEANPNP
;
A
#
# COMPACT_ATOMS: atom_id res chain seq x y z
N MET A 1 -4.15 39.13 -12.44
CA MET A 1 -4.67 37.80 -12.22
C MET A 1 -3.52 36.97 -11.71
N ALA A 2 -3.59 36.46 -10.48
CA ALA A 2 -2.60 35.52 -9.98
C ALA A 2 -2.70 34.28 -10.89
N GLY A 3 -1.63 33.98 -11.64
CA GLY A 3 -1.57 32.75 -12.42
C GLY A 3 -1.84 31.56 -11.50
N GLY A 4 -2.71 30.65 -11.92
CA GLY A 4 -2.97 29.43 -11.15
C GLY A 4 -1.67 28.64 -10.97
N LEU A 5 -1.52 27.93 -9.83
CA LEU A 5 -0.41 27.03 -9.60
C LEU A 5 -0.26 26.05 -10.77
N ARG A 6 0.97 25.87 -11.22
CA ARG A 6 1.31 24.93 -12.28
C ARG A 6 1.63 23.56 -11.69
N ILE A 7 0.78 22.57 -11.97
CA ILE A 7 0.85 21.25 -11.34
C ILE A 7 1.20 20.17 -12.36
N ALA A 8 2.31 19.46 -12.13
CA ALA A 8 2.64 18.27 -12.88
C ALA A 8 1.99 17.05 -12.23
N VAL A 9 1.13 16.35 -12.94
CA VAL A 9 0.61 15.04 -12.52
C VAL A 9 1.62 13.99 -12.97
N LEU A 10 2.48 13.55 -12.05
CA LEU A 10 3.55 12.60 -12.30
C LEU A 10 3.01 11.17 -12.23
N TYR A 11 3.25 10.39 -13.26
CA TYR A 11 2.80 9.00 -13.35
C TYR A 11 3.78 8.13 -14.13
N GLU A 12 3.76 6.84 -13.92
CA GLU A 12 4.53 5.87 -14.68
C GLU A 12 3.80 5.39 -15.94
N PRO A 13 4.52 5.00 -17.02
CA PRO A 13 3.89 4.45 -18.21
C PRO A 13 3.13 3.16 -17.89
N SER A 14 1.95 3.01 -18.49
CA SER A 14 1.11 1.82 -18.31
C SER A 14 1.60 0.60 -19.11
N ASP A 15 2.50 0.82 -20.05
CA ASP A 15 3.03 -0.23 -20.92
C ASP A 15 4.36 -0.74 -20.36
N ASN A 16 4.45 -2.05 -20.25
CA ASN A 16 5.60 -2.83 -19.78
C ASN A 16 6.78 -2.81 -20.79
N THR A 17 7.00 -1.69 -21.47
CA THR A 17 8.21 -1.48 -22.25
C THR A 17 9.31 -1.20 -21.25
N GLY A 18 10.08 -2.24 -20.93
CA GLY A 18 11.26 -2.13 -20.08
C GLY A 18 12.17 -0.98 -20.51
N PRO A 19 13.12 -0.56 -19.66
CA PRO A 19 14.03 0.52 -19.95
C PRO A 19 14.71 0.27 -21.31
N PRO A 20 15.05 1.34 -22.08
CA PRO A 20 15.76 1.19 -23.34
C PRO A 20 17.02 0.33 -23.15
N GLU A 21 17.37 -0.46 -24.16
CA GLU A 21 18.43 -1.49 -24.13
C GLU A 21 19.75 -1.09 -23.46
N ILE A 22 20.08 0.19 -23.44
CA ILE A 22 21.32 0.72 -22.84
C ILE A 22 21.34 0.64 -21.31
N ALA A 23 20.18 0.77 -20.65
CA ALA A 23 20.06 0.58 -19.20
C ALA A 23 20.07 -0.91 -18.83
N SER A 24 19.58 -1.78 -19.72
CA SER A 24 19.53 -3.21 -19.53
C SER A 24 20.91 -3.88 -19.43
N GLU A 25 21.95 -3.38 -20.08
CA GLU A 25 23.29 -3.95 -19.98
C GLU A 25 23.99 -3.66 -18.65
N ARG A 26 23.81 -2.45 -18.09
CA ARG A 26 24.33 -2.12 -16.76
C ARG A 26 23.60 -2.84 -15.62
N ILE A 27 22.30 -3.03 -15.79
CA ILE A 27 21.45 -3.78 -14.84
C ILE A 27 21.75 -5.28 -14.92
N ARG A 28 21.92 -5.90 -16.11
CA ARG A 28 22.29 -7.32 -16.26
C ARG A 28 23.61 -7.68 -15.58
N HIS A 29 24.57 -6.75 -15.48
CA HIS A 29 25.81 -6.98 -14.72
C HIS A 29 25.60 -6.97 -13.19
N ARG A 30 24.56 -6.28 -12.69
CA ARG A 30 24.15 -6.30 -11.27
C ARG A 30 23.21 -7.48 -10.96
N GLU A 31 22.33 -7.84 -11.89
CA GLU A 31 21.38 -8.96 -11.76
C GLU A 31 22.04 -10.33 -11.72
N ARG A 32 23.22 -10.51 -12.30
CA ARG A 32 24.01 -11.75 -12.12
C ARG A 32 24.42 -12.02 -10.66
N ARG A 33 24.18 -11.09 -9.73
CA ARG A 33 24.43 -11.23 -8.29
C ARG A 33 23.16 -11.27 -7.43
N ARG A 34 21.95 -11.16 -8.03
CA ARG A 34 20.67 -11.33 -7.32
C ARG A 34 19.83 -12.35 -8.09
N PRO A 35 19.35 -13.43 -7.42
CA PRO A 35 18.36 -14.31 -8.05
C PRO A 35 17.13 -13.46 -8.40
N GLY A 36 16.62 -13.63 -9.63
CA GLY A 36 15.62 -12.76 -10.25
C GLY A 36 14.41 -12.53 -9.36
N ARG A 37 14.05 -11.27 -9.17
CA ARG A 37 12.73 -10.89 -8.68
C ARG A 37 11.73 -11.21 -9.79
N GLY A 38 10.75 -12.07 -9.49
CA GLY A 38 9.65 -12.38 -10.38
C GLY A 38 8.93 -11.08 -10.79
N ARG A 39 8.50 -10.99 -12.04
CA ARG A 39 7.67 -9.88 -12.53
C ARG A 39 6.43 -9.77 -11.64
N ARG A 40 6.22 -8.62 -11.01
CA ARG A 40 5.02 -8.31 -10.23
C ARG A 40 3.79 -8.49 -11.13
N TRP A 41 2.79 -9.19 -10.61
CA TRP A 41 1.48 -9.21 -11.22
C TRP A 41 0.83 -7.83 -11.04
N ARG A 42 0.53 -7.13 -12.14
CA ARG A 42 -0.25 -5.90 -12.11
C ARG A 42 -1.73 -6.25 -12.28
N GLY A 43 -2.57 -5.69 -11.43
CA GLY A 43 -4.02 -5.72 -11.61
C GLY A 43 -4.43 -5.13 -12.97
N PRO A 44 -5.70 -5.23 -13.37
CA PRO A 44 -6.13 -4.89 -14.73
C PRO A 44 -5.75 -3.45 -15.09
N GLU A 45 -4.92 -3.32 -16.13
CA GLU A 45 -4.28 -2.11 -16.68
C GLU A 45 -5.20 -0.91 -16.96
N ARG A 46 -6.53 -1.13 -16.99
CA ARG A 46 -7.50 -0.10 -17.40
C ARG A 46 -7.76 1.00 -16.37
N ARG A 47 -7.43 0.81 -15.07
CA ARG A 47 -7.78 1.78 -14.03
C ARG A 47 -6.79 2.95 -13.94
N GLN A 48 -5.50 2.71 -14.08
CA GLN A 48 -4.47 3.75 -13.98
C GLN A 48 -4.55 4.81 -15.09
N LYS A 49 -4.94 4.42 -16.33
CA LYS A 49 -5.07 5.38 -17.44
C LYS A 49 -6.20 6.39 -17.24
N ILE A 50 -7.29 5.97 -16.57
CA ILE A 50 -8.47 6.80 -16.33
C ILE A 50 -8.21 7.76 -15.18
N ASP A 51 -7.53 7.31 -14.12
CA ASP A 51 -7.40 8.08 -12.88
C ASP A 51 -6.54 9.34 -13.08
N ARG A 52 -5.38 9.26 -13.72
CA ARG A 52 -4.48 10.41 -13.94
C ARG A 52 -5.08 11.52 -14.83
N GLU A 53 -5.84 11.12 -15.86
CA GLU A 53 -6.50 12.08 -16.75
C GLU A 53 -7.65 12.77 -16.02
N HIS A 54 -8.45 12.04 -15.27
CA HIS A 54 -9.52 12.60 -14.44
C HIS A 54 -8.98 13.54 -13.37
N VAL A 55 -7.86 13.19 -12.74
CA VAL A 55 -7.19 14.04 -11.76
C VAL A 55 -6.70 15.34 -12.40
N ALA A 56 -6.02 15.26 -13.56
CA ALA A 56 -5.56 16.45 -14.29
C ALA A 56 -6.73 17.33 -14.71
N ASP A 57 -7.84 16.75 -15.18
CA ASP A 57 -9.05 17.49 -15.57
C ASP A 57 -9.75 18.12 -14.38
N ALA A 58 -9.81 17.43 -13.24
CA ALA A 58 -10.34 17.98 -12.00
C ALA A 58 -9.52 19.18 -11.51
N LEU A 59 -8.19 19.10 -11.58
CA LEU A 59 -7.30 20.22 -11.25
C LEU A 59 -7.54 21.42 -12.16
N ARG A 60 -7.65 21.21 -13.48
CA ARG A 60 -7.95 22.28 -14.46
C ARG A 60 -9.32 22.92 -14.20
N ALA A 61 -10.33 22.11 -13.90
CA ALA A 61 -11.66 22.58 -13.55
C ALA A 61 -11.68 23.45 -12.29
N ASN A 62 -10.71 23.26 -11.40
CA ASN A 62 -10.52 24.06 -10.19
C ASN A 62 -9.54 25.26 -10.38
N GLY A 63 -9.17 25.57 -11.62
CA GLY A 63 -8.38 26.76 -11.96
C GLY A 63 -6.87 26.61 -11.88
N TYR A 64 -6.33 25.38 -11.74
CA TYR A 64 -4.91 25.11 -11.79
C TYR A 64 -4.42 24.87 -13.23
N GLU A 65 -3.18 25.19 -13.51
CA GLU A 65 -2.50 24.81 -14.76
C GLU A 65 -1.93 23.38 -14.61
N ALA A 66 -2.79 22.37 -14.82
CA ALA A 66 -2.36 20.98 -14.66
C ALA A 66 -1.96 20.34 -15.99
N PHE A 67 -0.86 19.58 -15.97
CA PHE A 67 -0.38 18.81 -17.12
C PHE A 67 0.10 17.42 -16.69
N LEU A 68 -0.03 16.45 -17.59
CA LEU A 68 0.44 15.10 -17.38
C LEU A 68 1.96 15.04 -17.62
N TYR A 69 2.68 14.37 -16.72
CA TYR A 69 4.12 14.17 -16.84
C TYR A 69 4.47 12.70 -16.65
N GLU A 70 4.96 12.06 -17.70
CA GLU A 70 5.25 10.64 -17.72
C GLU A 70 6.67 10.34 -17.28
N LEU A 71 6.82 9.49 -16.25
CA LEU A 71 8.10 9.04 -15.73
C LEU A 71 8.55 7.77 -16.45
N ARG A 72 9.43 7.92 -17.46
CA ARG A 72 9.91 6.80 -18.29
C ARG A 72 11.30 6.31 -17.90
N ASP A 73 12.19 7.24 -17.62
CA ASP A 73 13.62 7.00 -17.42
C ASP A 73 14.25 8.11 -16.56
N GLU A 74 15.57 8.02 -16.35
CA GLU A 74 16.33 9.00 -15.60
C GLU A 74 16.28 10.39 -16.23
N SER A 75 16.18 10.48 -17.56
CA SER A 75 16.12 11.78 -18.25
C SER A 75 14.79 12.48 -17.98
N SER A 76 13.70 11.75 -17.84
CA SER A 76 12.40 12.28 -17.45
C SER A 76 12.40 12.77 -16.00
N LEU A 77 13.08 12.09 -15.06
CA LEU A 77 13.28 12.58 -13.69
C LEU A 77 14.02 13.94 -13.68
N LEU A 78 15.14 14.03 -14.39
CA LEU A 78 15.91 15.28 -14.51
C LEU A 78 15.13 16.37 -15.26
N GLY A 79 14.32 15.99 -16.25
CA GLY A 79 13.46 16.88 -17.01
C GLY A 79 12.35 17.50 -16.14
N LEU A 80 11.89 16.79 -15.12
CA LEU A 80 10.85 17.26 -14.21
C LEU A 80 11.28 18.54 -13.47
N ALA A 81 12.53 18.62 -13.03
CA ALA A 81 13.10 19.84 -12.42
C ALA A 81 13.08 21.06 -13.35
N LYS A 82 13.05 20.83 -14.68
CA LYS A 82 13.00 21.89 -15.70
C LYS A 82 11.58 22.16 -16.21
N SER A 83 10.58 21.47 -15.69
CA SER A 83 9.19 21.58 -16.14
C SER A 83 8.51 22.88 -15.71
N ASN A 84 9.11 23.65 -14.80
CA ASN A 84 8.52 24.83 -14.14
C ASN A 84 7.19 24.48 -13.42
N ALA A 85 7.05 23.28 -12.88
CA ALA A 85 5.94 22.93 -12.01
C ALA A 85 6.15 23.53 -10.62
N ASP A 86 5.11 24.17 -10.07
CA ASP A 86 5.10 24.68 -8.69
C ASP A 86 4.87 23.55 -7.68
N LEU A 87 4.17 22.51 -8.13
CA LEU A 87 3.83 21.32 -7.34
C LEU A 87 3.77 20.10 -8.24
N ILE A 88 4.21 18.96 -7.71
CA ILE A 88 4.06 17.66 -8.35
C ILE A 88 2.98 16.88 -7.60
N LEU A 89 1.91 16.53 -8.28
CA LEU A 89 0.98 15.54 -7.78
C LEU A 89 1.55 14.17 -8.12
N ASN A 90 2.08 13.49 -7.11
CA ASN A 90 2.80 12.22 -7.28
C ASN A 90 1.83 11.03 -7.28
N MET A 91 1.65 10.40 -8.43
CA MET A 91 0.84 9.18 -8.61
C MET A 91 1.72 7.98 -8.99
N VAL A 92 3.01 8.04 -8.68
CA VAL A 92 3.95 6.95 -9.01
C VAL A 92 3.86 5.86 -7.95
N GLU A 93 3.59 4.64 -8.38
CA GLU A 93 3.57 3.43 -7.54
C GLU A 93 4.78 2.52 -7.80
N ALA A 94 5.54 2.78 -8.88
CA ALA A 94 6.69 1.98 -9.25
C ALA A 94 7.65 2.78 -10.14
N TYR A 95 8.89 2.32 -10.28
CA TYR A 95 9.82 2.81 -11.28
C TYR A 95 10.44 1.66 -12.08
N ALA A 96 10.35 1.74 -13.39
CA ALA A 96 10.80 0.68 -14.31
C ALA A 96 10.18 -0.70 -13.99
N GLY A 97 8.90 -0.71 -13.59
CA GLY A 97 8.14 -1.92 -13.27
C GLY A 97 8.47 -2.55 -11.91
N ASP A 98 9.21 -1.86 -11.05
CA ASP A 98 9.61 -2.31 -9.71
C ASP A 98 9.06 -1.30 -8.68
N ASP A 99 8.05 -1.73 -7.90
CA ASP A 99 7.40 -0.93 -6.87
C ASP A 99 8.28 -0.67 -5.64
N SER A 100 9.26 -1.55 -5.39
CA SER A 100 10.27 -1.29 -4.35
C SER A 100 11.09 -0.02 -4.62
N ARG A 101 10.91 0.59 -5.80
CA ARG A 101 11.56 1.83 -6.22
C ARG A 101 10.71 3.08 -6.06
N GLU A 102 9.45 2.97 -5.67
CA GLU A 102 8.61 4.12 -5.34
C GLU A 102 9.29 5.07 -4.33
N PRO A 103 9.86 4.58 -3.20
CA PRO A 103 10.57 5.45 -2.26
C PRO A 103 11.79 6.16 -2.87
N HIS A 104 12.45 5.54 -3.85
CA HIS A 104 13.59 6.17 -4.51
C HIS A 104 13.17 7.32 -5.42
N VAL A 105 11.97 7.24 -6.03
CA VAL A 105 11.41 8.36 -6.80
C VAL A 105 11.14 9.54 -5.86
N ALA A 106 10.49 9.31 -4.72
CA ALA A 106 10.26 10.33 -3.71
C ALA A 106 11.58 10.94 -3.19
N ALA A 107 12.60 10.11 -2.92
CA ALA A 107 13.92 10.58 -2.53
C ALA A 107 14.60 11.43 -3.62
N PHE A 108 14.38 11.11 -4.88
CA PHE A 108 14.91 11.91 -5.99
C PHE A 108 14.22 13.27 -6.08
N LEU A 109 12.91 13.34 -5.84
CA LEU A 109 12.17 14.60 -5.76
C LEU A 109 12.68 15.47 -4.60
N ASP A 110 12.97 14.87 -3.43
CA ASP A 110 13.58 15.55 -2.28
C ASP A 110 14.97 16.13 -2.64
N LEU A 111 15.82 15.33 -3.32
CA LEU A 111 17.16 15.79 -3.75
C LEU A 111 17.11 16.97 -4.72
N LEU A 112 16.06 17.08 -5.51
CA LEU A 112 15.83 18.19 -6.43
C LEU A 112 15.07 19.37 -5.79
N GLU A 113 14.78 19.28 -4.49
CA GLU A 113 14.00 20.28 -3.73
C GLU A 113 12.62 20.59 -4.35
N LEU A 114 12.04 19.60 -5.03
CA LEU A 114 10.74 19.72 -5.67
C LEU A 114 9.61 19.49 -4.65
N ARG A 115 8.58 20.31 -4.70
CA ARG A 115 7.38 20.12 -3.89
C ARG A 115 6.50 19.05 -4.51
N TYR A 116 6.11 18.04 -3.74
CA TYR A 116 5.25 16.97 -4.22
C TYR A 116 4.26 16.51 -3.14
N THR A 117 3.16 15.92 -3.57
CA THR A 117 2.13 15.36 -2.69
C THR A 117 2.45 13.94 -2.29
N GLY A 118 1.98 13.56 -1.11
CA GLY A 118 2.11 12.21 -0.58
C GLY A 118 3.33 12.01 0.31
N ALA A 119 3.54 10.78 0.70
CA ALA A 119 4.54 10.42 1.68
C ALA A 119 5.98 10.63 1.18
N GLY A 120 6.85 10.99 2.11
CA GLY A 120 8.29 11.04 1.85
C GLY A 120 8.94 9.65 1.79
N PRO A 121 10.19 9.57 1.32
CA PRO A 121 10.86 8.28 1.09
C PRO A 121 10.97 7.42 2.35
N GLN A 122 11.21 8.02 3.51
CA GLN A 122 11.28 7.29 4.77
C GLN A 122 9.97 6.59 5.10
N ALA A 123 8.85 7.30 5.01
CA ALA A 123 7.53 6.76 5.29
C ALA A 123 7.15 5.63 4.31
N LEU A 124 7.48 5.81 3.01
CA LEU A 124 7.30 4.79 1.98
C LEU A 124 8.10 3.51 2.28
N PHE A 125 9.39 3.63 2.63
CA PHE A 125 10.20 2.47 3.01
C PHE A 125 9.66 1.75 4.25
N LEU A 126 9.23 2.51 5.27
CA LEU A 126 8.70 1.92 6.50
C LEU A 126 7.37 1.21 6.27
N ALA A 127 6.48 1.78 5.47
CA ALA A 127 5.17 1.20 5.20
C ALA A 127 5.22 -0.01 4.28
N GLN A 128 6.14 -0.02 3.29
CA GLN A 128 6.33 -1.16 2.38
C GLN A 128 6.93 -2.39 3.06
N ASP A 129 7.70 -2.22 4.15
CA ASP A 129 8.21 -3.33 4.96
C ASP A 129 7.25 -3.63 6.12
N LYS A 130 6.22 -4.46 5.85
CA LYS A 130 5.18 -4.78 6.84
C LYS A 130 5.74 -5.33 8.16
N PRO A 131 6.72 -6.25 8.18
CA PRO A 131 7.36 -6.67 9.42
C PRO A 131 8.01 -5.52 10.21
N LEU A 132 8.69 -4.60 9.51
CA LEU A 132 9.32 -3.46 10.16
C LEU A 132 8.28 -2.47 10.69
N ALA A 133 7.24 -2.18 9.91
CA ALA A 133 6.13 -1.35 10.35
C ALA A 133 5.50 -1.89 11.65
N LYS A 134 5.28 -3.21 11.73
CA LYS A 134 4.73 -3.85 12.93
C LYS A 134 5.65 -3.77 14.16
N LYS A 135 6.95 -3.91 13.98
CA LYS A 135 7.94 -3.68 15.07
C LYS A 135 7.88 -2.24 15.58
N ILE A 136 7.65 -1.27 14.68
CA ILE A 136 7.45 0.14 15.06
C ILE A 136 6.13 0.30 15.81
N PHE A 137 5.04 -0.34 15.36
CA PHE A 137 3.76 -0.30 16.06
C PHE A 137 3.90 -0.86 17.48
N ASP A 138 4.54 -2.02 17.64
CA ASP A 138 4.77 -2.62 18.95
C ASP A 138 5.58 -1.70 19.87
N PHE A 139 6.66 -1.11 19.38
CA PHE A 139 7.46 -0.13 20.13
C PHE A 139 6.64 1.07 20.62
N HIS A 140 5.67 1.52 19.84
CA HIS A 140 4.77 2.63 20.19
C HIS A 140 3.52 2.19 20.99
N GLY A 141 3.40 0.91 21.34
CA GLY A 141 2.23 0.38 22.05
C GLY A 141 0.95 0.33 21.19
N ILE A 142 1.09 0.43 19.88
CA ILE A 142 0.00 0.31 18.90
C ILE A 142 -0.25 -1.17 18.65
N ARG A 143 -1.45 -1.65 19.00
CA ARG A 143 -1.78 -3.05 18.88
C ARG A 143 -1.83 -3.49 17.41
N THR A 144 -1.08 -4.53 17.07
CA THR A 144 -1.06 -5.23 15.79
C THR A 144 -1.20 -6.73 16.06
N PRO A 145 -1.65 -7.56 15.09
CA PRO A 145 -1.60 -9.02 15.25
C PRO A 145 -0.20 -9.50 15.60
N ARG A 146 -0.08 -10.48 16.50
CA ARG A 146 1.20 -11.16 16.72
C ARG A 146 1.67 -11.76 15.42
N PHE A 147 2.98 -11.75 15.18
CA PHE A 147 3.49 -12.13 13.88
C PHE A 147 4.85 -12.82 13.93
N ALA A 148 5.17 -13.50 12.85
CA ALA A 148 6.50 -13.97 12.52
C ALA A 148 6.78 -13.66 11.05
N SER A 149 8.05 -13.60 10.69
CA SER A 149 8.48 -13.44 9.31
C SER A 149 9.44 -14.58 8.94
N SER A 150 9.24 -15.17 7.77
CA SER A 150 10.04 -16.28 7.28
C SER A 150 10.57 -16.03 5.88
N TYR A 151 11.91 -16.16 5.71
CA TYR A 151 12.54 -16.06 4.41
C TYR A 151 13.72 -17.03 4.29
N ARG A 152 13.67 -17.89 3.26
CA ARG A 152 14.75 -18.86 2.95
C ARG A 152 15.17 -19.70 4.16
N GLY A 153 14.18 -20.22 4.89
CA GLY A 153 14.39 -21.07 6.07
C GLY A 153 14.88 -20.33 7.32
N LYS A 154 14.93 -19.00 7.29
CA LYS A 154 15.22 -18.17 8.47
C LYS A 154 13.93 -17.55 8.99
N LEU A 155 13.78 -17.57 10.30
CA LEU A 155 12.73 -16.83 11.00
C LEU A 155 13.33 -15.52 11.54
N ASP A 156 12.61 -14.42 11.34
CA ASP A 156 12.90 -13.13 11.94
C ASP A 156 11.66 -12.68 12.69
N HIS A 157 11.82 -12.32 13.95
CA HIS A 157 10.76 -11.99 14.87
C HIS A 157 9.72 -13.11 14.97
N VAL A 158 9.65 -13.78 16.08
CA VAL A 158 8.73 -14.90 16.30
C VAL A 158 7.99 -14.67 17.60
N ASP A 159 6.69 -14.40 17.46
CA ASP A 159 5.75 -14.41 18.58
C ASP A 159 5.19 -15.82 18.80
N ASP A 160 4.56 -16.05 19.96
CA ASP A 160 3.72 -17.22 20.18
C ASP A 160 2.45 -17.11 19.33
N LEU A 161 2.42 -17.85 18.23
CA LEU A 161 1.34 -17.82 17.24
C LEU A 161 0.39 -19.01 17.40
N GLU A 162 -0.90 -18.73 17.37
CA GLU A 162 -1.96 -19.74 17.44
C GLU A 162 -2.80 -19.71 16.14
N PHE A 163 -3.17 -20.89 15.65
CA PHE A 163 -4.06 -21.00 14.49
C PHE A 163 -5.50 -20.52 14.85
N PRO A 164 -6.22 -19.94 13.88
CA PRO A 164 -5.86 -19.75 12.48
C PRO A 164 -4.88 -18.58 12.30
N LEU A 165 -4.01 -18.71 11.27
CA LEU A 165 -3.04 -17.68 10.89
C LEU A 165 -3.37 -17.16 9.49
N ILE A 166 -2.95 -15.94 9.20
CA ILE A 166 -2.94 -15.40 7.83
C ILE A 166 -1.50 -15.26 7.36
N VAL A 167 -1.22 -15.73 6.13
CA VAL A 167 0.12 -15.72 5.55
C VAL A 167 0.11 -14.92 4.26
N LYS A 168 0.92 -13.87 4.20
CA LYS A 168 0.95 -12.91 3.09
C LYS A 168 2.37 -12.52 2.71
N PRO A 169 2.62 -12.06 1.47
CA PRO A 169 3.90 -11.47 1.11
C PRO A 169 4.20 -10.25 1.98
N ALA A 170 5.43 -10.13 2.48
CA ALA A 170 5.81 -9.06 3.39
C ALA A 170 5.94 -7.69 2.72
N SER A 171 6.29 -7.66 1.42
CA SER A 171 6.60 -6.45 0.66
C SER A 171 5.65 -6.16 -0.50
N GLU A 172 4.55 -6.89 -0.62
CA GLU A 172 3.54 -6.67 -1.66
C GLU A 172 2.36 -5.87 -1.12
N ASP A 173 1.85 -4.93 -1.90
CA ASP A 173 0.69 -4.10 -1.57
C ASP A 173 -0.55 -4.47 -2.40
N GLY A 174 -1.69 -3.79 -2.18
CA GLY A 174 -2.90 -3.97 -2.96
C GLY A 174 -3.52 -5.36 -2.88
N SER A 175 -3.32 -6.10 -1.79
CA SER A 175 -3.79 -7.48 -1.59
C SER A 175 -3.18 -8.51 -2.59
N VAL A 176 -2.03 -8.19 -3.18
CA VAL A 176 -1.28 -9.13 -4.02
C VAL A 176 -0.83 -10.31 -3.16
N GLY A 177 -1.10 -11.53 -3.65
CA GLY A 177 -0.80 -12.76 -2.90
C GLY A 177 -1.71 -13.01 -1.69
N ILE A 178 -2.84 -12.29 -1.54
CA ILE A 178 -3.84 -12.54 -0.51
C ILE A 178 -5.13 -13.01 -1.19
N ASP A 179 -5.43 -14.28 -1.07
CA ASP A 179 -6.63 -14.96 -1.55
C ASP A 179 -7.28 -15.77 -0.42
N ALA A 180 -8.34 -16.51 -0.70
CA ALA A 180 -9.02 -17.33 0.31
C ALA A 180 -8.08 -18.35 0.99
N GLY A 181 -7.02 -18.81 0.32
CA GLY A 181 -6.01 -19.70 0.88
C GLY A 181 -4.95 -19.00 1.74
N ALA A 182 -5.04 -17.69 1.93
CA ALA A 182 -4.11 -16.96 2.81
C ALA A 182 -4.33 -17.27 4.29
N VAL A 183 -5.56 -17.67 4.67
CA VAL A 183 -5.89 -18.08 6.05
C VAL A 183 -5.67 -19.58 6.18
N VAL A 184 -4.75 -19.96 7.05
CA VAL A 184 -4.30 -21.33 7.28
C VAL A 184 -4.68 -21.81 8.68
N ARG A 185 -5.05 -23.09 8.80
CA ARG A 185 -5.56 -23.68 10.05
C ARG A 185 -4.68 -24.78 10.64
N GLY A 186 -3.56 -25.05 9.99
CA GLY A 186 -2.61 -26.07 10.45
C GLY A 186 -1.24 -25.92 9.84
N LEU A 187 -0.28 -26.66 10.41
CA LEU A 187 1.12 -26.55 10.05
C LEU A 187 1.38 -26.91 8.57
N ARG A 188 0.68 -27.87 8.02
CA ARG A 188 0.83 -28.25 6.61
C ARG A 188 0.46 -27.10 5.67
N GLU A 189 -0.72 -26.50 5.86
CA GLU A 189 -1.19 -25.37 5.07
C GLU A 189 -0.24 -24.18 5.20
N LEU A 190 0.26 -23.94 6.43
CA LEU A 190 1.26 -22.89 6.70
C LEU A 190 2.52 -23.09 5.86
N MET A 191 3.11 -24.29 5.87
CA MET A 191 4.34 -24.58 5.13
C MET A 191 4.14 -24.48 3.62
N GLU A 192 3.03 -25.01 3.10
CA GLU A 192 2.68 -24.91 1.69
C GLU A 192 2.51 -23.43 1.27
N ARG A 193 1.86 -22.61 2.10
CA ARG A 193 1.64 -21.19 1.82
C ARG A 193 2.93 -20.37 1.87
N VAL A 194 3.78 -20.59 2.87
CA VAL A 194 5.10 -19.94 2.97
C VAL A 194 5.96 -20.26 1.76
N SER A 195 6.03 -21.55 1.35
CA SER A 195 6.79 -21.96 0.15
C SER A 195 6.26 -21.27 -1.11
N MET A 196 4.94 -21.25 -1.30
CA MET A 196 4.31 -20.59 -2.45
C MET A 196 4.66 -19.09 -2.52
N ILE A 197 4.65 -18.38 -1.38
CA ILE A 197 4.98 -16.96 -1.34
C ILE A 197 6.45 -16.76 -1.73
N GLN A 198 7.35 -17.53 -1.15
CA GLN A 198 8.79 -17.40 -1.41
C GLN A 198 9.15 -17.74 -2.86
N GLU A 199 8.51 -18.75 -3.44
CA GLU A 199 8.75 -19.17 -4.82
C GLU A 199 8.18 -18.15 -5.83
N LYS A 200 6.98 -17.62 -5.55
CA LYS A 200 6.26 -16.77 -6.50
C LYS A 200 6.68 -15.30 -6.43
N PHE A 201 6.97 -14.80 -5.24
CA PHE A 201 7.22 -13.37 -5.02
C PHE A 201 8.69 -13.06 -4.65
N ASP A 202 9.51 -14.08 -4.37
CA ASP A 202 10.91 -13.96 -3.90
C ASP A 202 11.06 -12.94 -2.75
N CYS A 203 10.10 -12.93 -1.83
CA CYS A 203 10.07 -12.05 -0.67
C CYS A 203 9.79 -12.84 0.61
N PRO A 204 10.03 -12.24 1.80
CA PRO A 204 9.63 -12.86 3.05
C PRO A 204 8.13 -13.13 3.11
N ALA A 205 7.75 -14.24 3.73
CA ALA A 205 6.37 -14.51 4.11
C ALA A 205 6.12 -13.92 5.50
N LEU A 206 5.16 -13.03 5.61
CA LEU A 206 4.63 -12.53 6.89
C LEU A 206 3.51 -13.47 7.36
N ILE A 207 3.66 -14.00 8.55
CA ILE A 207 2.74 -14.93 9.22
C ILE A 207 2.14 -14.18 10.39
N GLU A 208 0.83 -14.03 10.45
CA GLU A 208 0.14 -13.25 11.49
C GLU A 208 -1.03 -14.02 12.08
N GLU A 209 -1.38 -13.72 13.32
CA GLU A 209 -2.68 -14.12 13.86
C GLU A 209 -3.80 -13.63 12.94
N PHE A 210 -4.74 -14.52 12.63
CA PHE A 210 -5.95 -14.11 11.92
C PHE A 210 -6.93 -13.45 12.89
N ILE A 211 -7.05 -12.14 12.81
CA ILE A 211 -7.99 -11.39 13.66
C ILE A 211 -9.37 -11.42 13.04
N GLU A 212 -10.29 -12.15 13.69
CA GLU A 212 -11.70 -12.11 13.33
C GLU A 212 -12.32 -10.77 13.74
N GLY A 213 -13.02 -10.13 12.79
CA GLY A 213 -13.63 -8.84 13.05
C GLY A 213 -14.02 -8.10 11.78
N ARG A 214 -14.42 -6.85 11.98
CA ARG A 214 -14.77 -5.91 10.92
C ARG A 214 -13.51 -5.34 10.28
N GLU A 215 -13.55 -5.13 8.97
CA GLU A 215 -12.47 -4.50 8.22
C GLU A 215 -12.71 -2.99 8.19
N ILE A 216 -11.85 -2.23 8.85
CA ILE A 216 -12.03 -0.79 9.08
C ILE A 216 -10.88 -0.02 8.42
N TYR A 217 -11.22 1.08 7.78
CA TYR A 217 -10.29 2.02 7.19
C TYR A 217 -10.47 3.41 7.76
N VAL A 218 -9.38 4.07 8.10
CA VAL A 218 -9.37 5.47 8.51
C VAL A 218 -8.34 6.22 7.69
N GLY A 219 -8.81 7.19 6.91
CA GLY A 219 -7.95 8.15 6.24
C GLY A 219 -7.44 9.20 7.22
N VAL A 220 -6.22 9.67 7.03
CA VAL A 220 -5.64 10.79 7.76
C VAL A 220 -5.11 11.80 6.76
N MET A 221 -5.33 13.09 7.02
CA MET A 221 -4.84 14.19 6.18
C MET A 221 -4.18 15.28 7.01
N GLY A 222 -3.12 15.86 6.46
CA GLY A 222 -2.43 17.03 7.00
C GLY A 222 -1.07 16.71 7.57
N ASN A 223 -0.30 17.78 7.88
CA ASN A 223 1.09 17.71 8.32
C ASN A 223 1.24 18.12 9.79
N ASP A 224 1.23 19.42 10.10
CA ASP A 224 1.45 19.92 11.47
C ASP A 224 0.36 19.49 12.46
N LYS A 225 -0.87 19.41 12.00
CA LYS A 225 -2.05 18.98 12.77
C LYS A 225 -2.88 18.04 11.93
N PRO A 226 -2.44 16.77 11.78
CA PRO A 226 -3.18 15.80 10.98
C PRO A 226 -4.57 15.55 11.57
N VAL A 227 -5.54 15.35 10.68
CA VAL A 227 -6.94 15.09 11.02
C VAL A 227 -7.33 13.72 10.50
N ALA A 228 -7.89 12.89 11.37
CA ALA A 228 -8.48 11.63 10.98
C ALA A 228 -9.86 11.86 10.35
N LEU A 229 -10.08 11.25 9.21
CA LEU A 229 -11.33 11.30 8.46
C LEU A 229 -12.39 10.37 9.08
N PRO A 230 -13.65 10.47 8.64
CA PRO A 230 -14.69 9.54 9.08
C PRO A 230 -14.33 8.09 8.82
N VAL A 231 -14.73 7.23 9.74
CA VAL A 231 -14.45 5.77 9.69
C VAL A 231 -15.21 5.13 8.53
N VAL A 232 -14.50 4.35 7.74
CA VAL A 232 -15.04 3.56 6.62
C VAL A 232 -14.91 2.09 6.96
N GLU A 233 -15.93 1.31 6.63
CA GLU A 233 -15.92 -0.15 6.74
C GLU A 233 -15.99 -0.78 5.35
N LEU A 234 -15.21 -1.82 5.14
CA LEU A 234 -15.42 -2.75 4.05
C LEU A 234 -16.36 -3.87 4.54
N ASP A 235 -17.62 -3.80 4.14
CA ASP A 235 -18.62 -4.78 4.56
C ASP A 235 -18.36 -6.15 3.91
N LEU A 236 -17.87 -7.08 4.71
CA LEU A 236 -17.59 -8.47 4.33
C LEU A 236 -18.67 -9.44 4.83
N SER A 237 -19.76 -8.93 5.42
CA SER A 237 -20.80 -9.76 6.07
C SER A 237 -21.51 -10.71 5.10
N LYS A 238 -21.65 -10.28 3.84
CA LYS A 238 -22.34 -11.03 2.78
C LYS A 238 -21.47 -12.05 2.05
N LEU A 239 -20.18 -12.14 2.38
CA LEU A 239 -19.34 -13.22 1.85
C LEU A 239 -19.87 -14.59 2.34
N PRO A 240 -19.75 -15.66 1.53
CA PRO A 240 -20.09 -17.03 1.96
C PRO A 240 -19.43 -17.38 3.30
N GLU A 241 -20.09 -18.23 4.11
CA GLU A 241 -19.58 -18.61 5.42
C GLU A 241 -18.24 -19.35 5.35
N GLU A 242 -18.03 -20.11 4.27
CA GLU A 242 -16.81 -20.88 4.02
C GLU A 242 -15.63 -20.00 3.63
N MET A 243 -15.89 -18.77 3.18
CA MET A 243 -14.84 -17.82 2.81
C MET A 243 -14.35 -17.03 4.04
N PRO A 244 -13.03 -16.94 4.23
CA PRO A 244 -12.51 -16.07 5.27
C PRO A 244 -12.90 -14.61 4.98
N LYS A 245 -13.30 -13.91 6.03
CA LYS A 245 -13.71 -12.50 5.95
C LYS A 245 -12.48 -11.60 5.87
N ILE A 246 -11.82 -11.61 4.71
CA ILE A 246 -10.61 -10.83 4.43
C ILE A 246 -10.79 -9.95 3.19
N ALA A 247 -10.09 -8.82 3.16
CA ALA A 247 -10.01 -7.93 2.01
C ALA A 247 -8.98 -8.47 0.98
N GLY A 248 -9.20 -9.70 0.53
CA GLY A 248 -8.38 -10.38 -0.44
C GLY A 248 -8.59 -9.89 -1.88
N ARG A 249 -7.86 -10.49 -2.81
CA ARG A 249 -7.91 -10.15 -4.22
C ARG A 249 -9.31 -10.30 -4.82
N GLU A 250 -10.01 -11.40 -4.49
CA GLU A 250 -11.36 -11.71 -4.99
C GLU A 250 -12.38 -10.64 -4.59
N VAL A 251 -12.14 -9.98 -3.45
CA VAL A 251 -13.01 -8.92 -2.91
C VAL A 251 -12.70 -7.57 -3.52
N LYS A 252 -11.41 -7.25 -3.73
CA LYS A 252 -10.99 -5.90 -4.15
C LYS A 252 -10.90 -5.75 -5.68
N TRP A 253 -10.54 -6.80 -6.42
CA TRP A 253 -10.10 -6.66 -7.80
C TRP A 253 -10.80 -7.54 -8.83
N ASP A 254 -11.24 -8.72 -8.46
CA ASP A 254 -11.78 -9.69 -9.41
C ASP A 254 -13.27 -9.37 -9.72
N LYS A 255 -13.48 -8.36 -10.55
CA LYS A 255 -14.81 -7.94 -11.03
C LYS A 255 -15.54 -9.10 -11.67
N GLY A 256 -16.82 -9.31 -11.30
CA GLY A 256 -17.64 -10.43 -11.77
C GLY A 256 -17.56 -11.67 -10.90
N THR A 257 -16.78 -11.66 -9.81
CA THR A 257 -16.90 -12.66 -8.76
C THR A 257 -18.03 -12.30 -7.82
N GLY A 258 -18.75 -13.30 -7.26
CA GLY A 258 -19.77 -13.05 -6.26
C GLY A 258 -19.23 -12.32 -5.03
N ALA A 259 -17.94 -12.53 -4.69
CA ALA A 259 -17.28 -11.84 -3.58
C ALA A 259 -17.13 -10.34 -3.84
N TYR A 260 -16.72 -9.93 -5.03
CA TYR A 260 -16.61 -8.52 -5.41
C TYR A 260 -17.98 -7.82 -5.42
N GLU A 261 -19.02 -8.50 -5.95
CA GLU A 261 -20.35 -7.89 -6.12
C GLU A 261 -21.07 -7.64 -4.80
N VAL A 262 -20.84 -8.48 -3.78
CA VAL A 262 -21.50 -8.38 -2.48
C VAL A 262 -20.76 -7.50 -1.49
N THR A 263 -19.51 -7.13 -1.77
CA THR A 263 -18.64 -6.35 -0.88
C THR A 263 -18.67 -4.88 -1.22
N ARG A 264 -18.81 -4.01 -0.22
CA ARG A 264 -18.85 -2.55 -0.42
C ARG A 264 -18.13 -1.81 0.70
N ALA A 265 -17.34 -0.81 0.32
CA ALA A 265 -16.86 0.19 1.25
C ALA A 265 -17.98 1.19 1.55
N MET A 266 -18.25 1.42 2.83
CA MET A 266 -19.29 2.34 3.29
C MET A 266 -18.87 3.08 4.55
N ALA A 267 -19.49 4.22 4.81
CA ALA A 267 -19.32 4.87 6.11
C ALA A 267 -19.83 3.95 7.22
N ALA A 268 -19.04 3.73 8.25
CA ALA A 268 -19.38 2.89 9.38
C ALA A 268 -20.32 3.62 10.34
N LYS A 269 -21.58 3.83 9.93
CA LYS A 269 -22.58 4.68 10.61
C LYS A 269 -22.97 4.20 12.01
N ASP A 270 -22.78 2.92 12.29
CA ASP A 270 -23.03 2.30 13.60
C ASP A 270 -21.83 2.42 14.55
N LEU A 271 -20.69 2.88 14.07
CA LEU A 271 -19.50 3.19 14.86
C LEU A 271 -19.47 4.69 15.15
N GLU A 272 -20.34 5.12 16.06
CA GLU A 272 -20.41 6.52 16.50
C GLU A 272 -19.82 6.66 17.92
N GLY A 273 -19.51 7.90 18.29
CA GLY A 273 -19.05 8.23 19.65
C GLY A 273 -17.65 7.72 19.97
N GLU A 274 -17.51 7.10 21.14
CA GLU A 274 -16.21 6.74 21.73
C GLU A 274 -15.40 5.76 20.87
N LEU A 275 -16.04 4.76 20.26
CA LEU A 275 -15.34 3.76 19.47
C LEU A 275 -14.80 4.32 18.15
N ALA A 276 -15.57 5.18 17.49
CA ALA A 276 -15.07 5.89 16.29
C ALA A 276 -13.89 6.79 16.65
N GLY A 277 -13.98 7.53 17.76
CA GLY A 277 -12.88 8.36 18.27
C GLY A 277 -11.61 7.55 18.53
N ARG A 278 -11.73 6.37 19.16
CA ARG A 278 -10.58 5.47 19.39
C ARG A 278 -9.94 4.95 18.10
N LEU A 279 -10.75 4.60 17.09
CA LEU A 279 -10.24 4.20 15.77
C LEU A 279 -9.47 5.33 15.10
N GLN A 280 -10.00 6.55 15.15
CA GLN A 280 -9.37 7.75 14.62
C GLN A 280 -8.07 8.09 15.36
N GLU A 281 -8.06 7.96 16.69
CA GLU A 281 -6.86 8.19 17.51
C GLU A 281 -5.75 7.19 17.19
N VAL A 282 -6.08 5.89 17.06
CA VAL A 282 -5.12 4.87 16.62
C VAL A 282 -4.56 5.18 15.23
N ALA A 283 -5.40 5.64 14.30
CA ALA A 283 -4.94 6.03 12.97
C ALA A 283 -3.95 7.20 13.00
N LEU A 284 -4.20 8.22 13.85
CA LEU A 284 -3.27 9.34 14.07
C LEU A 284 -1.94 8.88 14.69
N GLN A 285 -1.98 7.94 15.64
CA GLN A 285 -0.78 7.36 16.23
C GLN A 285 0.06 6.61 15.18
N VAL A 286 -0.56 5.79 14.33
CA VAL A 286 0.11 5.10 13.21
C VAL A 286 0.71 6.08 12.22
N TYR A 287 -0.04 7.12 11.85
CA TYR A 287 0.39 8.17 10.94
C TYR A 287 1.67 8.85 11.44
N SER A 288 1.70 9.18 12.73
CA SER A 288 2.88 9.76 13.38
C SER A 288 4.04 8.77 13.49
N ALA A 289 3.77 7.52 13.90
CA ALA A 289 4.81 6.50 14.13
C ALA A 289 5.59 6.14 12.86
N LEU A 290 4.94 6.18 11.69
CA LEU A 290 5.56 5.92 10.40
C LEU A 290 6.01 7.20 9.66
N ASN A 291 5.95 8.39 10.30
CA ASN A 291 6.28 9.68 9.69
C ASN A 291 5.53 9.95 8.37
N LEU A 292 4.24 9.57 8.32
CA LEU A 292 3.40 9.89 7.18
C LEU A 292 3.18 11.40 7.09
N ARG A 293 2.94 11.89 5.89
CA ARG A 293 2.64 13.30 5.62
C ARG A 293 1.59 13.41 4.53
N ASP A 294 1.00 14.59 4.39
CA ASP A 294 -0.04 14.98 3.45
C ASP A 294 -1.33 14.16 3.62
N TYR A 295 -1.28 12.86 3.36
CA TYR A 295 -2.38 11.93 3.55
C TYR A 295 -1.88 10.50 3.71
N GLY A 296 -2.75 9.66 4.26
CA GLY A 296 -2.50 8.22 4.39
C GLY A 296 -3.78 7.50 4.79
N ARG A 297 -3.78 6.18 4.73
CA ARG A 297 -4.88 5.33 5.18
C ARG A 297 -4.36 4.24 6.09
N VAL A 298 -5.01 4.06 7.22
CA VAL A 298 -4.72 2.98 8.17
C VAL A 298 -5.80 1.92 8.07
N ASP A 299 -5.39 0.68 7.80
CA ASP A 299 -6.26 -0.48 7.68
C ASP A 299 -6.22 -1.26 9.00
N MET A 300 -7.40 -1.52 9.58
CA MET A 300 -7.56 -2.08 10.92
C MET A 300 -8.56 -3.21 10.96
N ARG A 301 -8.42 -4.08 11.96
CA ARG A 301 -9.45 -5.03 12.38
C ARG A 301 -10.07 -4.60 13.70
N LEU A 302 -11.40 -4.56 13.73
CA LEU A 302 -12.19 -4.31 14.93
C LEU A 302 -12.90 -5.59 15.33
N THR A 303 -12.51 -6.17 16.47
CA THR A 303 -13.12 -7.38 17.02
C THR A 303 -14.48 -7.10 17.64
N ARG A 304 -15.27 -8.15 17.90
CA ARG A 304 -16.60 -8.03 18.52
C ARG A 304 -16.56 -7.44 19.94
N ASP A 305 -15.47 -7.66 20.67
CA ASP A 305 -15.23 -7.12 22.01
C ASP A 305 -14.57 -5.72 21.99
N GLY A 306 -14.52 -5.08 20.82
CA GLY A 306 -14.07 -3.70 20.67
C GLY A 306 -12.55 -3.49 20.71
N ARG A 307 -11.74 -4.55 20.55
CA ARG A 307 -10.30 -4.43 20.39
C ARG A 307 -9.97 -4.01 18.95
N ILE A 308 -9.02 -3.07 18.82
CA ILE A 308 -8.55 -2.54 17.55
C ILE A 308 -7.16 -3.11 17.28
N TYR A 309 -6.97 -3.67 16.09
CA TYR A 309 -5.67 -4.16 15.60
C TYR A 309 -5.31 -3.46 14.30
N VAL A 310 -4.15 -2.82 14.26
CA VAL A 310 -3.61 -2.23 13.03
C VAL A 310 -3.03 -3.34 12.15
N ILE A 311 -3.50 -3.42 10.92
CA ILE A 311 -3.05 -4.40 9.94
C ILE A 311 -1.91 -3.84 9.10
N GLU A 312 -2.12 -2.65 8.52
CA GLU A 312 -1.13 -1.95 7.71
C GLU A 312 -1.45 -0.46 7.61
N ALA A 313 -0.49 0.31 7.14
CA ALA A 313 -0.68 1.69 6.74
C ALA A 313 -0.31 1.87 5.26
N ASN A 314 -1.14 2.64 4.56
CA ASN A 314 -0.94 2.97 3.14
C ASN A 314 -0.56 4.45 3.05
N PRO A 315 0.69 4.78 2.70
CA PRO A 315 1.18 6.16 2.68
C PRO A 315 0.67 6.96 1.48
N ASN A 316 0.31 6.30 0.38
CA ASN A 316 -0.26 6.89 -0.84
C ASN A 316 -1.45 6.02 -1.29
N PRO A 317 -2.59 6.03 -0.53
CA PRO A 317 -3.71 5.11 -0.71
C PRO A 317 -4.51 5.39 -2.00
#